data_e43000d93384904c25e2a8850a7b9e9e
#
_entry.id   e43000d93384904c25e2a8850a7b9e9e
#
_cell.length_a   1.000
_cell.length_b   1.000
_cell.length_c   1.000
_cell.angle_alpha   90.00
_cell.angle_beta   90.00
_cell.angle_gamma   90.00
#
_symmetry.space_group_name_H-M   'P 1'
#
loop_
_entity.id
_entity.type
_entity.pdbx_description
1 polymer ?
#
loop_
_entity_poly.entity_id
_entity_poly.type
_entity_poly.pdbx_seq_one_letter_code
_entity_poly.pdbx_strand_id
1 'polypeptide(L)'
;SMAIFGSYIDDKHSLAGESVRIIALDTFVAITAGIIIFPACFSYDVAPDQGPSLLFITLPNIFSQMKGGRIWASLFFLFMSFAALSTLIAVFENIISYWIDVKKMSRRKACLINYILILVLSLPCILGFNVLSSIQPFGEGSNILDLEDFIVSNIMLPIGCLLFVLFVTRKSGWGWDNFLKEANKGEGLKFPSKAKFYVR
;
A
#
# COMPACT_ATOMS: atom_id res chain seq x y z
N SER A 1 7.31 -0.68 4.12
CA SER A 1 6.62 -0.61 5.42
C SER A 1 6.57 -1.96 6.12
N MET A 2 6.29 -3.06 5.44
CA MET A 2 6.20 -4.42 6.03
C MET A 2 7.46 -4.88 6.78
N ALA A 3 8.65 -4.47 6.36
CA ALA A 3 9.90 -4.82 7.05
C ALA A 3 9.96 -4.28 8.50
N ILE A 4 9.38 -3.10 8.75
CA ILE A 4 9.31 -2.52 10.10
C ILE A 4 8.27 -3.25 10.96
N PHE A 5 7.12 -3.60 10.39
CA PHE A 5 6.17 -4.43 11.13
C PHE A 5 6.75 -5.79 11.50
N GLY A 6 7.58 -6.37 10.65
CA GLY A 6 8.33 -7.58 10.97
C GLY A 6 9.22 -7.44 12.21
N SER A 7 9.76 -6.26 12.49
CA SER A 7 10.58 -6.01 13.69
C SER A 7 9.77 -5.91 14.99
N TYR A 8 8.46 -5.76 14.91
CA TYR A 8 7.55 -5.73 16.06
C TYR A 8 6.88 -7.08 16.34
N ILE A 9 7.06 -8.07 15.45
CA ILE A 9 6.53 -9.43 15.65
C ILE A 9 7.37 -10.12 16.74
N ASP A 10 6.69 -10.65 17.76
CA ASP A 10 7.33 -11.43 18.84
C ASP A 10 7.93 -12.73 18.26
N ASP A 11 9.07 -13.14 18.80
CA ASP A 11 9.81 -14.38 18.44
C ASP A 11 8.97 -15.67 18.55
N LYS A 12 7.78 -15.59 19.13
CA LYS A 12 6.84 -16.71 19.26
C LYS A 12 6.10 -17.06 17.98
N HIS A 13 5.98 -16.13 17.04
CA HIS A 13 5.22 -16.31 15.80
C HIS A 13 6.15 -16.52 14.61
N SER A 14 5.80 -17.48 13.73
CA SER A 14 6.56 -17.69 12.50
C SER A 14 6.20 -16.63 11.46
N LEU A 15 7.21 -16.01 10.84
CA LEU A 15 7.00 -15.00 9.78
C LEU A 15 6.24 -15.57 8.59
N ALA A 16 6.46 -16.86 8.27
CA ALA A 16 5.73 -17.52 7.18
C ALA A 16 4.23 -17.64 7.48
N GLY A 17 3.87 -18.00 8.73
CA GLY A 17 2.48 -18.10 9.16
C GLY A 17 1.76 -16.77 9.12
N GLU A 18 2.39 -15.73 9.64
CA GLU A 18 1.81 -14.37 9.61
C GLU A 18 1.69 -13.84 8.17
N SER A 19 2.66 -14.09 7.31
CA SER A 19 2.58 -13.70 5.90
C SER A 19 1.39 -14.36 5.19
N VAL A 20 1.15 -15.66 5.42
CA VAL A 20 -0.01 -16.37 4.84
C VAL A 20 -1.32 -15.80 5.35
N ARG A 21 -1.42 -15.49 6.64
CA ARG A 21 -2.63 -14.84 7.23
C ARG A 21 -2.90 -13.49 6.60
N ILE A 22 -1.87 -12.66 6.46
CA ILE A 22 -1.99 -11.33 5.83
C ILE A 22 -2.48 -11.47 4.39
N ILE A 23 -1.86 -12.34 3.59
CA ILE A 23 -2.24 -12.58 2.19
C ILE A 23 -3.69 -13.08 2.11
N ALA A 24 -4.09 -14.02 2.96
CA ALA A 24 -5.44 -14.55 2.96
C ALA A 24 -6.49 -13.47 3.29
N LEU A 25 -6.22 -12.66 4.31
CA LEU A 25 -7.11 -11.55 4.69
C LEU A 25 -7.19 -10.48 3.60
N ASP A 26 -6.06 -10.09 3.03
CA ASP A 26 -5.99 -9.10 1.95
C ASP A 26 -6.76 -9.58 0.71
N THR A 27 -6.53 -10.83 0.31
CA THR A 27 -7.27 -11.46 -0.80
C THR A 27 -8.77 -11.54 -0.52
N PHE A 28 -9.16 -11.90 0.69
CA PHE A 28 -10.57 -11.95 1.08
C PHE A 28 -11.24 -10.58 0.99
N VAL A 29 -10.58 -9.54 1.50
CA VAL A 29 -11.09 -8.16 1.41
C VAL A 29 -11.17 -7.69 -0.03
N ALA A 30 -10.14 -7.95 -0.86
CA ALA A 30 -10.13 -7.57 -2.26
C ALA A 30 -11.26 -8.22 -3.05
N ILE A 31 -11.49 -9.53 -2.88
CA ILE A 31 -12.59 -10.25 -3.54
C ILE A 31 -13.94 -9.70 -3.08
N THR A 32 -14.11 -9.51 -1.77
CA THR A 32 -15.37 -8.98 -1.22
C THR A 32 -15.68 -7.58 -1.74
N ALA A 33 -14.66 -6.71 -1.77
CA ALA A 33 -14.79 -5.37 -2.34
C ALA A 33 -15.16 -5.42 -3.84
N GLY A 34 -14.54 -6.31 -4.62
CA GLY A 34 -14.86 -6.50 -6.03
C GLY A 34 -16.32 -6.95 -6.24
N ILE A 35 -16.79 -7.91 -5.46
CA ILE A 35 -18.18 -8.40 -5.52
C ILE A 35 -19.20 -7.28 -5.21
N ILE A 36 -18.85 -6.31 -4.39
CA ILE A 36 -19.71 -5.18 -4.05
C ILE A 36 -19.64 -4.08 -5.12
N ILE A 37 -18.42 -3.70 -5.51
CA ILE A 37 -18.18 -2.52 -6.35
C ILE A 37 -18.59 -2.78 -7.80
N PHE A 38 -18.17 -3.92 -8.41
CA PHE A 38 -18.47 -4.16 -9.82
C PHE A 38 -19.96 -4.26 -10.14
N PRO A 39 -20.79 -5.02 -9.41
CA PRO A 39 -22.22 -5.01 -9.64
C PRO A 39 -22.86 -3.63 -9.43
N ALA A 40 -22.37 -2.85 -8.47
CA ALA A 40 -22.85 -1.48 -8.27
C ALA A 40 -22.54 -0.59 -9.49
N CYS A 41 -21.32 -0.66 -10.04
CA CYS A 41 -20.96 0.07 -11.25
C CYS A 41 -21.90 -0.27 -12.41
N PHE A 42 -22.12 -1.56 -12.68
CA PHE A 42 -23.01 -2.01 -13.75
C PHE A 42 -24.49 -1.66 -13.51
N SER A 43 -24.95 -1.67 -12.27
CA SER A 43 -26.34 -1.32 -11.92
C SER A 43 -26.66 0.15 -12.14
N TYR A 44 -25.65 1.02 -12.06
CA TYR A 44 -25.78 2.46 -12.24
C TYR A 44 -25.20 2.97 -13.56
N ASP A 45 -24.88 2.04 -14.49
CA ASP A 45 -24.33 2.33 -15.82
C ASP A 45 -23.07 3.23 -15.77
N VAL A 46 -22.23 2.99 -14.76
CA VAL A 46 -20.96 3.70 -14.56
C VAL A 46 -19.83 2.75 -14.90
N ALA A 47 -18.91 3.19 -15.76
CA ALA A 47 -17.74 2.38 -16.13
C ALA A 47 -16.87 2.11 -14.89
N PRO A 48 -16.45 0.85 -14.67
CA PRO A 48 -15.54 0.52 -13.59
C PRO A 48 -14.11 0.94 -13.97
N ASP A 49 -13.74 2.17 -13.63
CA ASP A 49 -12.39 2.67 -13.83
C ASP A 49 -11.38 1.93 -12.95
N GLN A 50 -10.11 2.01 -13.34
CA GLN A 50 -9.02 1.41 -12.59
C GLN A 50 -8.31 2.48 -11.73
N GLY A 51 -7.71 2.01 -10.64
CA GLY A 51 -6.90 2.85 -9.78
C GLY A 51 -7.66 3.86 -8.93
N PRO A 52 -7.05 5.01 -8.62
CA PRO A 52 -7.63 6.03 -7.75
C PRO A 52 -8.94 6.64 -8.25
N SER A 53 -9.15 6.69 -9.56
CA SER A 53 -10.37 7.21 -10.20
C SER A 53 -11.62 6.46 -9.76
N LEU A 54 -11.51 5.14 -9.51
CA LEU A 54 -12.61 4.34 -8.98
C LEU A 54 -13.12 4.88 -7.64
N LEU A 55 -12.22 5.27 -6.74
CA LEU A 55 -12.56 5.74 -5.40
C LEU A 55 -13.06 7.19 -5.38
N PHE A 56 -12.44 8.06 -6.18
CA PHE A 56 -12.69 9.51 -6.09
C PHE A 56 -13.66 10.05 -7.14
N ILE A 57 -13.91 9.31 -8.21
CA ILE A 57 -14.82 9.72 -9.29
C ILE A 57 -16.00 8.74 -9.40
N THR A 58 -15.71 7.45 -9.60
CA THR A 58 -16.74 6.45 -9.89
C THR A 58 -17.68 6.22 -8.70
N LEU A 59 -17.15 5.96 -7.52
CA LEU A 59 -17.98 5.71 -6.33
C LEU A 59 -18.82 6.92 -5.89
N PRO A 60 -18.31 8.16 -5.85
CA PRO A 60 -19.17 9.32 -5.63
C PRO A 60 -20.32 9.46 -6.61
N ASN A 61 -20.10 9.15 -7.89
CA ASN A 61 -21.14 9.16 -8.91
C ASN A 61 -22.23 8.11 -8.63
N ILE A 62 -21.84 6.90 -8.23
CA ILE A 62 -22.78 5.84 -7.84
C ILE A 62 -23.60 6.30 -6.62
N PHE A 63 -22.94 6.80 -5.57
CA PHE A 63 -23.63 7.28 -4.37
C PHE A 63 -24.59 8.43 -4.67
N SER A 64 -24.28 9.30 -5.62
CA SER A 64 -25.17 10.41 -5.99
C SER A 64 -26.50 9.93 -6.60
N GLN A 65 -26.51 8.75 -7.22
CA GLN A 65 -27.69 8.14 -7.85
C GLN A 65 -28.46 7.22 -6.91
N MET A 66 -27.84 6.77 -5.80
CA MET A 66 -28.45 5.86 -4.83
C MET A 66 -29.46 6.57 -3.94
N LYS A 67 -30.56 5.90 -3.61
CA LYS A 67 -31.49 6.36 -2.57
C LYS A 67 -30.80 6.32 -1.20
N GLY A 68 -30.70 7.48 -0.54
CA GLY A 68 -29.93 7.60 0.71
C GLY A 68 -28.41 7.66 0.51
N GLY A 69 -27.93 7.90 -0.70
CA GLY A 69 -26.51 7.87 -1.05
C GLY A 69 -25.62 8.77 -0.21
N ARG A 70 -26.15 9.90 0.31
CA ARG A 70 -25.38 10.76 1.24
C ARG A 70 -24.93 10.01 2.50
N ILE A 71 -25.79 9.18 3.08
CA ILE A 71 -25.46 8.42 4.30
C ILE A 71 -24.42 7.37 3.96
N TRP A 72 -24.64 6.61 2.90
CA TRP A 72 -23.71 5.58 2.44
C TRP A 72 -22.35 6.15 2.04
N ALA A 73 -22.32 7.26 1.30
CA ALA A 73 -21.08 7.95 0.97
C ALA A 73 -20.34 8.41 2.24
N SER A 74 -21.06 9.02 3.19
CA SER A 74 -20.42 9.49 4.44
C SER A 74 -19.80 8.35 5.23
N LEU A 75 -20.49 7.23 5.37
CA LEU A 75 -19.97 6.04 6.05
C LEU A 75 -18.78 5.44 5.30
N PHE A 76 -18.88 5.30 3.98
CA PHE A 76 -17.80 4.77 3.16
C PHE A 76 -16.53 5.60 3.29
N PHE A 77 -16.62 6.92 3.08
CA PHE A 77 -15.46 7.79 3.15
C PHE A 77 -14.90 7.95 4.56
N LEU A 78 -15.76 7.84 5.59
CA LEU A 78 -15.31 7.80 6.98
C LEU A 78 -14.44 6.56 7.24
N PHE A 79 -14.93 5.36 6.89
CA PHE A 79 -14.16 4.12 7.05
C PHE A 79 -12.89 4.11 6.19
N MET A 80 -12.97 4.60 4.95
CA MET A 80 -11.82 4.75 4.07
C MET A 80 -10.77 5.69 4.68
N SER A 81 -11.20 6.78 5.33
CA SER A 81 -10.29 7.69 6.04
C SER A 81 -9.56 7.00 7.19
N PHE A 82 -10.24 6.17 7.98
CA PHE A 82 -9.60 5.39 9.04
C PHE A 82 -8.60 4.37 8.47
N ALA A 83 -8.95 3.69 7.38
CA ALA A 83 -8.05 2.77 6.69
C ALA A 83 -6.81 3.50 6.15
N ALA A 84 -7.00 4.65 5.51
CA ALA A 84 -5.91 5.49 5.01
C ALA A 84 -5.00 5.98 6.15
N LEU A 85 -5.56 6.42 7.28
CA LEU A 85 -4.77 6.85 8.44
C LEU A 85 -3.89 5.74 9.00
N SER A 86 -4.40 4.51 9.11
CA SER A 86 -3.60 3.37 9.58
C SER A 86 -2.42 3.06 8.67
N THR A 87 -2.64 3.10 7.35
CA THR A 87 -1.58 2.91 6.34
C THR A 87 -0.56 4.04 6.38
N LEU A 88 -1.03 5.28 6.52
CA LEU A 88 -0.20 6.47 6.61
C LEU A 88 0.76 6.39 7.81
N ILE A 89 0.24 6.03 8.99
CA ILE A 89 1.05 5.83 10.21
C ILE A 89 2.14 4.79 9.95
N ALA A 90 1.80 3.68 9.30
CA ALA A 90 2.75 2.63 8.97
C ALA A 90 3.88 3.09 8.05
N VAL A 91 3.54 3.83 6.99
CA VAL A 91 4.52 4.38 6.05
C VAL A 91 5.38 5.43 6.71
N PHE A 92 4.79 6.32 7.51
CA PHE A 92 5.52 7.34 8.27
C PHE A 92 6.52 6.73 9.25
N GLU A 93 6.12 5.73 10.01
CA GLU A 93 7.02 5.07 10.96
C GLU A 93 8.23 4.46 10.24
N ASN A 94 8.02 3.90 9.04
CA ASN A 94 9.11 3.40 8.21
C ASN A 94 10.13 4.49 7.83
N ILE A 95 9.65 5.65 7.41
CA ILE A 95 10.52 6.77 7.00
C ILE A 95 11.18 7.41 8.22
N ILE A 96 10.43 7.56 9.32
CA ILE A 96 10.94 8.12 10.58
C ILE A 96 12.06 7.26 11.16
N SER A 97 11.88 5.93 11.14
CA SER A 97 12.91 4.98 11.59
C SER A 97 14.19 5.12 10.78
N TYR A 98 14.10 5.29 9.45
CA TYR A 98 15.27 5.57 8.63
C TYR A 98 16.02 6.84 9.08
N TRP A 99 15.29 7.94 9.33
CA TRP A 99 15.91 9.17 9.79
C TRP A 99 16.58 9.04 11.17
N ILE A 100 15.97 8.26 12.07
CA ILE A 100 16.50 8.00 13.40
C ILE A 100 17.72 7.08 13.33
N ASP A 101 17.60 5.95 12.63
CA ASP A 101 18.62 4.90 12.67
C ASP A 101 19.84 5.25 11.81
N VAL A 102 19.64 5.77 10.61
CA VAL A 102 20.71 6.07 9.66
C VAL A 102 21.27 7.48 9.87
N LYS A 103 20.39 8.49 10.00
CA LYS A 103 20.80 9.91 10.14
C LYS A 103 20.97 10.37 11.57
N LYS A 104 20.67 9.49 12.56
CA LYS A 104 20.78 9.81 14.00
C LYS A 104 20.01 11.06 14.41
N MET A 105 18.90 11.34 13.75
CA MET A 105 18.06 12.50 14.03
C MET A 105 17.13 12.25 15.19
N SER A 106 16.75 13.30 15.92
CA SER A 106 15.72 13.20 16.96
C SER A 106 14.33 12.95 16.31
N ARG A 107 13.49 12.14 16.97
CA ARG A 107 12.15 11.78 16.48
C ARG A 107 11.29 13.01 16.11
N ARG A 108 11.36 14.07 16.93
CA ARG A 108 10.62 15.32 16.67
C ARG A 108 11.01 15.97 15.34
N LYS A 109 12.32 16.06 15.07
CA LYS A 109 12.83 16.62 13.80
C LYS A 109 12.45 15.73 12.62
N ALA A 110 12.59 14.42 12.74
CA ALA A 110 12.20 13.47 11.71
C ALA A 110 10.70 13.56 11.36
N CYS A 111 9.83 13.66 12.37
CA CYS A 111 8.39 13.84 12.16
C CYS A 111 8.07 15.16 11.45
N LEU A 112 8.71 16.26 11.87
CA LEU A 112 8.48 17.58 11.26
C LEU A 112 8.91 17.61 9.78
N ILE A 113 10.08 17.06 9.48
CA ILE A 113 10.57 16.97 8.09
C ILE A 113 9.62 16.13 7.24
N ASN A 114 9.19 14.98 7.73
CA ASN A 114 8.23 14.13 7.01
C ASN A 114 6.89 14.82 6.80
N TYR A 115 6.39 15.54 7.79
CA TYR A 115 5.15 16.29 7.67
C TYR A 115 5.23 17.35 6.57
N ILE A 116 6.30 18.15 6.56
CA ILE A 116 6.53 19.17 5.52
C ILE A 116 6.69 18.50 4.14
N LEU A 117 7.46 17.44 4.07
CA LEU A 117 7.73 16.73 2.82
C LEU A 117 6.44 16.14 2.21
N ILE A 118 5.58 15.55 3.03
CA ILE A 118 4.28 15.05 2.56
C ILE A 118 3.37 16.18 2.11
N LEU A 119 3.28 17.28 2.85
CA LEU A 119 2.49 18.42 2.43
C LEU A 119 2.93 18.92 1.04
N VAL A 120 4.23 19.05 0.82
CA VAL A 120 4.76 19.51 -0.47
C VAL A 120 4.50 18.48 -1.58
N LEU A 121 4.75 17.20 -1.31
CA LEU A 121 4.58 16.14 -2.32
C LEU A 121 3.10 15.82 -2.63
N SER A 122 2.18 16.10 -1.72
CA SER A 122 0.75 15.91 -1.99
C SER A 122 0.11 17.05 -2.80
N LEU A 123 0.78 18.20 -2.89
CA LEU A 123 0.24 19.35 -3.65
C LEU A 123 -0.02 19.03 -5.14
N PRO A 124 0.91 18.39 -5.89
CA PRO A 124 0.64 18.04 -7.29
C PRO A 124 -0.56 17.12 -7.45
N CYS A 125 -0.72 16.11 -6.58
CA CYS A 125 -1.89 15.23 -6.57
C CYS A 125 -3.20 16.01 -6.40
N ILE A 126 -3.25 16.89 -5.40
CA ILE A 126 -4.45 17.66 -5.08
C ILE A 126 -4.77 18.66 -6.20
N LEU A 127 -3.75 19.35 -6.70
CA LEU A 127 -3.90 20.33 -7.77
C LEU A 127 -4.25 19.67 -9.11
N GLY A 128 -3.88 18.42 -9.31
CA GLY A 128 -4.22 17.63 -10.49
C GLY A 128 -5.73 17.50 -10.73
N PHE A 129 -6.54 17.57 -9.69
CA PHE A 129 -8.00 17.57 -9.82
C PHE A 129 -8.61 18.96 -10.09
N ASN A 130 -7.83 20.04 -10.00
CA ASN A 130 -8.32 21.41 -10.13
C ASN A 130 -7.45 22.23 -11.10
N VAL A 131 -6.47 22.95 -10.56
CA VAL A 131 -5.65 23.90 -11.31
C VAL A 131 -4.79 23.23 -12.39
N LEU A 132 -4.30 22.02 -12.11
CA LEU A 132 -3.46 21.26 -13.01
C LEU A 132 -4.23 20.15 -13.77
N SER A 133 -5.56 20.23 -13.83
CA SER A 133 -6.41 19.25 -14.54
C SER A 133 -6.15 19.19 -16.06
N SER A 134 -5.50 20.21 -16.62
CA SER A 134 -5.04 20.19 -18.01
C SER A 134 -3.84 19.25 -18.26
N ILE A 135 -3.14 18.85 -17.20
CA ILE A 135 -2.02 17.90 -17.29
C ILE A 135 -2.61 16.50 -17.25
N GLN A 136 -2.67 15.85 -18.42
CA GLN A 136 -3.22 14.52 -18.62
C GLN A 136 -2.13 13.57 -19.12
N PRO A 137 -1.33 12.96 -18.23
CA PRO A 137 -0.12 12.22 -18.59
C PRO A 137 -0.39 10.99 -19.47
N PHE A 138 -1.55 10.38 -19.35
CA PHE A 138 -1.96 9.18 -20.09
C PHE A 138 -3.09 9.43 -21.10
N GLY A 139 -3.41 10.68 -21.40
CA GLY A 139 -4.50 11.07 -22.28
C GLY A 139 -5.75 11.54 -21.55
N GLU A 140 -6.84 11.75 -22.30
CA GLU A 140 -8.09 12.31 -21.77
C GLU A 140 -8.62 11.53 -20.57
N GLY A 141 -8.94 12.24 -19.50
CA GLY A 141 -9.47 11.69 -18.24
C GLY A 141 -8.41 11.28 -17.21
N SER A 142 -7.13 11.24 -17.58
CA SER A 142 -6.05 10.98 -16.61
C SER A 142 -5.65 12.23 -15.84
N ASN A 143 -5.07 12.03 -14.67
CA ASN A 143 -4.59 13.12 -13.81
C ASN A 143 -3.19 12.81 -13.24
N ILE A 144 -2.62 13.74 -12.49
CA ILE A 144 -1.29 13.59 -11.90
C ILE A 144 -1.23 12.43 -10.91
N LEU A 145 -2.31 12.16 -10.16
CA LEU A 145 -2.39 11.05 -9.23
C LEU A 145 -2.26 9.70 -9.96
N ASP A 146 -2.85 9.57 -11.16
CA ASP A 146 -2.71 8.35 -11.98
C ASP A 146 -1.27 8.13 -12.41
N LEU A 147 -0.53 9.20 -12.72
CA LEU A 147 0.90 9.10 -13.04
C LEU A 147 1.73 8.67 -11.82
N GLU A 148 1.47 9.25 -10.66
CA GLU A 148 2.17 8.89 -9.42
C GLU A 148 1.87 7.45 -9.02
N ASP A 149 0.61 7.02 -9.10
CA ASP A 149 0.22 5.63 -8.86
C ASP A 149 0.92 4.67 -9.83
N PHE A 150 0.96 5.01 -11.13
CA PHE A 150 1.67 4.20 -12.12
C PHE A 150 3.16 4.04 -11.79
N ILE A 151 3.85 5.13 -11.43
CA ILE A 151 5.26 5.09 -11.06
C ILE A 151 5.48 4.20 -9.82
N VAL A 152 4.64 4.36 -8.80
CA VAL A 152 4.76 3.57 -7.56
C VAL A 152 4.42 2.11 -7.82
N SER A 153 3.27 1.83 -8.41
CA SER A 153 2.72 0.48 -8.54
C SER A 153 3.43 -0.36 -9.61
N ASN A 154 3.76 0.24 -10.76
CA ASN A 154 4.32 -0.49 -11.89
C ASN A 154 5.85 -0.42 -12.00
N ILE A 155 6.52 0.53 -11.34
CA ILE A 155 7.97 0.68 -11.42
C ILE A 155 8.62 0.46 -10.06
N MET A 156 8.24 1.24 -9.04
CA MET A 156 8.95 1.21 -7.76
C MET A 156 8.68 -0.07 -6.95
N LEU A 157 7.44 -0.56 -6.94
CA LEU A 157 7.09 -1.79 -6.22
C LEU A 157 7.78 -3.03 -6.81
N PRO A 158 7.74 -3.31 -8.13
CA PRO A 158 8.45 -4.44 -8.71
C PRO A 158 9.97 -4.37 -8.51
N ILE A 159 10.58 -3.19 -8.71
CA ILE A 159 12.00 -2.98 -8.46
C ILE A 159 12.33 -3.21 -6.98
N GLY A 160 11.52 -2.68 -6.07
CA GLY A 160 11.67 -2.88 -4.63
C GLY A 160 11.60 -4.35 -4.24
N CYS A 161 10.63 -5.10 -4.76
CA CYS A 161 10.51 -6.53 -4.54
C CYS A 161 11.74 -7.28 -5.05
N LEU A 162 12.23 -6.94 -6.26
CA LEU A 162 13.43 -7.54 -6.83
C LEU A 162 14.66 -7.29 -5.95
N LEU A 163 14.84 -6.06 -5.47
CA LEU A 163 15.95 -5.70 -4.57
C LEU A 163 15.88 -6.49 -3.25
N PHE A 164 14.69 -6.64 -2.65
CA PHE A 164 14.52 -7.47 -1.45
C PHE A 164 14.86 -8.93 -1.70
N VAL A 165 14.39 -9.51 -2.80
CA VAL A 165 14.70 -10.89 -3.18
C VAL A 165 16.21 -11.06 -3.38
N LEU A 166 16.87 -10.15 -4.08
CA LEU A 166 18.31 -10.17 -4.28
C LEU A 166 19.07 -10.04 -2.96
N PHE A 167 18.64 -9.17 -2.04
CA PHE A 167 19.25 -9.01 -0.73
C PHE A 167 19.14 -10.28 0.10
N VAL A 168 18.00 -10.94 0.09
CA VAL A 168 17.76 -12.18 0.85
C VAL A 168 18.52 -13.36 0.27
N THR A 169 18.66 -13.44 -1.06
CA THR A 169 19.22 -14.62 -1.74
C THR A 169 20.73 -14.57 -1.96
N ARG A 170 21.31 -13.37 -2.09
CA ARG A 170 22.75 -13.21 -2.33
C ARG A 170 23.56 -13.37 -1.06
N LYS A 171 24.75 -14.00 -1.19
CA LYS A 171 25.71 -14.14 -0.08
C LYS A 171 26.30 -12.79 0.38
N SER A 172 26.34 -11.81 -0.52
CA SER A 172 26.76 -10.42 -0.21
C SER A 172 25.71 -9.60 0.53
N GLY A 173 24.47 -10.08 0.59
CA GLY A 173 23.39 -9.49 1.37
C GLY A 173 23.16 -10.24 2.68
N TRP A 174 21.90 -10.41 3.07
CA TRP A 174 21.55 -11.17 4.28
C TRP A 174 21.85 -12.67 4.16
N GLY A 175 21.62 -13.22 2.99
CA GLY A 175 21.85 -14.62 2.67
C GLY A 175 20.68 -15.54 3.04
N TRP A 176 20.46 -16.54 2.19
CA TRP A 176 19.33 -17.46 2.29
C TRP A 176 19.25 -18.21 3.63
N ASP A 177 20.40 -18.64 4.16
CA ASP A 177 20.43 -19.45 5.37
C ASP A 177 20.05 -18.62 6.61
N ASN A 178 20.45 -17.35 6.66
CA ASN A 178 20.05 -16.43 7.72
C ASN A 178 18.56 -16.08 7.61
N PHE A 179 18.08 -15.85 6.40
CA PHE A 179 16.64 -15.67 6.14
C PHE A 179 15.83 -16.87 6.63
N LEU A 180 16.23 -18.10 6.29
CA LEU A 180 15.52 -19.30 6.73
C LEU A 180 15.50 -19.46 8.25
N LYS A 181 16.60 -19.13 8.91
CA LYS A 181 16.67 -19.18 10.38
C LYS A 181 15.66 -18.21 11.00
N GLU A 182 15.58 -16.99 10.47
CA GLU A 182 14.67 -15.99 10.98
C GLU A 182 13.20 -16.29 10.61
N ALA A 183 12.93 -16.65 9.37
CA ALA A 183 11.59 -17.00 8.90
C ALA A 183 10.98 -18.19 9.62
N ASN A 184 11.83 -19.11 10.09
CA ASN A 184 11.42 -20.32 10.82
C ASN A 184 11.56 -20.21 12.34
N LYS A 185 11.88 -19.04 12.86
CA LYS A 185 11.89 -18.74 14.28
C LYS A 185 10.44 -18.70 14.79
N GLY A 186 10.19 -19.29 15.94
CA GLY A 186 8.84 -19.37 16.50
C GLY A 186 8.04 -20.61 16.08
N GLU A 187 6.82 -20.68 16.58
CA GLU A 187 5.87 -21.78 16.34
C GLU A 187 4.95 -21.45 15.17
N GLY A 188 4.66 -22.41 14.30
CA GLY A 188 3.73 -22.28 13.18
C GLY A 188 4.28 -22.82 11.86
N LEU A 189 3.72 -22.32 10.75
CA LEU A 189 4.11 -22.70 9.40
C LEU A 189 5.56 -22.33 9.13
N LYS A 190 6.36 -23.33 8.73
CA LYS A 190 7.77 -23.13 8.42
C LYS A 190 7.98 -22.90 6.92
N PHE A 191 8.85 -21.99 6.60
CA PHE A 191 9.22 -21.71 5.22
C PHE A 191 10.04 -22.86 4.65
N PRO A 192 9.65 -23.46 3.50
CA PRO A 192 10.31 -24.62 2.97
C PRO A 192 11.71 -24.28 2.44
N SER A 193 12.73 -25.04 2.87
CA SER A 193 14.11 -24.84 2.43
C SER A 193 14.30 -25.01 0.92
N LYS A 194 13.45 -25.84 0.28
CA LYS A 194 13.46 -26.08 -1.17
C LYS A 194 13.00 -24.86 -1.99
N ALA A 195 12.34 -23.88 -1.40
CA ALA A 195 11.90 -22.66 -2.09
C ALA A 195 13.08 -21.83 -2.64
N LYS A 196 14.31 -22.09 -2.21
CA LYS A 196 15.52 -21.48 -2.80
C LYS A 196 15.59 -21.65 -4.32
N PHE A 197 15.07 -22.75 -4.84
CA PHE A 197 15.07 -23.03 -6.28
C PHE A 197 14.12 -22.10 -7.07
N TYR A 198 12.99 -21.71 -6.46
CA TYR A 198 12.01 -20.83 -7.10
C TYR A 198 12.36 -19.33 -7.00
N VAL A 199 13.21 -18.97 -6.03
CA VAL A 199 13.55 -17.56 -5.73
C VAL A 199 14.87 -17.15 -6.39
N ARG A 200 15.61 -18.08 -6.98
CA ARG A 200 16.89 -17.88 -7.68
C ARG A 200 16.72 -17.85 -9.18
#